data_8d93aaf8c32b1a2794467d1d3b0e5563
#
_entry.id   8d93aaf8c32b1a2794467d1d3b0e5563
#
_cell.length_a   1.000
_cell.length_b   1.000
_cell.length_c   1.000
_cell.angle_alpha   90.00
_cell.angle_beta   90.00
_cell.angle_gamma   90.00
#
_symmetry.space_group_name_H-M   'P 1'
#
loop_
_entity.id
_entity.type
_entity.pdbx_description
1 polymer ?
#
loop_
_entity_poly.entity_id
_entity_poly.type
_entity_poly.pdbx_seq_one_letter_code
_entity_poly.pdbx_strand_id
1 'polypeptide(L)'
;KIWELAKGEGYASPAISADKLILFHLDEGHEIIEARNPETGSAIWSYKYPAEYRDRYGYSNGPRASPLIWKGKVYAHGVTAWLTCLDLVSGKLIWKRDLKSEFGIPDYFFGKGSNPIITNESVIVNVGGENGECVVSFDLLTGKTNWVCKDEWGASYSSPVMAKLHGKEVCLVFTGGESRPPKGGLLIIDPENGQTLTRFPWRSSTYESANAVPAVPIGNNRIFLSECYEKGGVLIRIDEDFDARIEWHKPELNIHWMTPIFKSDHLYGVSGRHQRGAEIFCVNTESGKVKWKNRLSWKYKYMNRDLNLEFFRGSLLDLGSNAIGLSELGSLILLEM
;
A
#
# COMPACT_ATOMS: atom_id res chain seq x y z
N LYS A 1 -5.87 12.14 -26.20
CA LYS A 1 -6.11 10.73 -25.86
C LYS A 1 -5.43 9.87 -26.92
N ILE A 2 -4.54 8.96 -26.50
CA ILE A 2 -3.80 8.07 -27.41
C ILE A 2 -4.59 6.76 -27.56
N TRP A 3 -4.97 6.13 -26.45
CA TRP A 3 -5.85 4.98 -26.39
C TRP A 3 -6.67 4.96 -25.10
N GLU A 4 -7.66 4.10 -25.02
CA GLU A 4 -8.52 3.88 -23.85
C GLU A 4 -8.89 2.42 -23.77
N LEU A 5 -9.00 1.90 -22.55
CA LEU A 5 -9.41 0.54 -22.26
C LEU A 5 -10.46 0.53 -21.16
N ALA A 6 -11.55 -0.19 -21.39
CA ALA A 6 -12.46 -0.57 -20.34
C ALA A 6 -11.81 -1.69 -19.53
N LYS A 7 -11.53 -1.41 -18.25
CA LYS A 7 -10.94 -2.35 -17.31
C LYS A 7 -12.05 -2.95 -16.43
N GLY A 8 -11.89 -4.21 -16.03
CA GLY A 8 -12.71 -4.84 -15.00
C GLY A 8 -12.56 -4.20 -13.63
N GLU A 9 -13.22 -4.77 -12.61
CA GLU A 9 -13.22 -4.26 -11.24
C GLU A 9 -11.82 -4.31 -10.59
N GLY A 10 -11.58 -3.43 -9.64
CA GLY A 10 -10.38 -3.38 -8.80
C GLY A 10 -9.75 -2.00 -8.71
N TYR A 11 -8.92 -1.84 -7.68
CA TYR A 11 -8.17 -0.61 -7.38
C TYR A 11 -6.67 -0.73 -7.63
N ALA A 12 -6.21 -1.88 -8.13
CA ALA A 12 -4.81 -2.09 -8.45
C ALA A 12 -4.34 -1.07 -9.50
N SER A 13 -3.26 -0.38 -9.19
CA SER A 13 -2.58 0.49 -10.15
C SER A 13 -1.82 -0.36 -11.16
N PRO A 14 -1.68 0.09 -12.42
CA PRO A 14 -0.83 -0.58 -13.38
C PRO A 14 0.64 -0.57 -12.96
N ALA A 15 1.38 -1.64 -13.31
CA ALA A 15 2.83 -1.62 -13.29
C ALA A 15 3.38 -1.50 -14.70
N ILE A 16 4.46 -0.74 -14.87
CA ILE A 16 5.04 -0.47 -16.18
C ILE A 16 6.52 -0.89 -16.22
N SER A 17 6.92 -1.54 -17.28
CA SER A 17 8.29 -1.70 -17.70
C SER A 17 8.44 -1.11 -19.10
N ALA A 18 9.67 -1.04 -19.65
CA ALA A 18 9.94 -0.31 -20.88
C ALA A 18 8.95 -0.61 -22.04
N ASP A 19 8.54 -1.86 -22.20
CA ASP A 19 7.73 -2.33 -23.33
C ASP A 19 6.38 -2.96 -22.92
N LYS A 20 6.05 -3.00 -21.62
CA LYS A 20 4.84 -3.65 -21.10
C LYS A 20 4.16 -2.85 -20.01
N LEU A 21 2.85 -2.77 -20.11
CA LEU A 21 1.93 -2.31 -19.08
C LEU A 21 1.22 -3.54 -18.51
N ILE A 22 1.39 -3.80 -17.23
CA ILE A 22 0.72 -4.90 -16.53
C ILE A 22 -0.50 -4.37 -15.81
N LEU A 23 -1.66 -4.89 -16.15
CA LEU A 23 -2.93 -4.62 -15.47
C LEU A 23 -3.32 -5.82 -14.61
N PHE A 24 -3.99 -5.53 -13.49
CA PHE A 24 -4.57 -6.55 -12.63
C PHE A 24 -5.98 -6.11 -12.24
N HIS A 25 -6.96 -6.91 -12.61
CA HIS A 25 -8.38 -6.58 -12.40
C HIS A 25 -9.23 -7.85 -12.29
N LEU A 26 -10.49 -7.71 -11.91
CA LEU A 26 -11.46 -8.80 -11.86
C LEU A 26 -12.52 -8.60 -12.94
N ASP A 27 -12.78 -9.63 -13.72
CA ASP A 27 -13.85 -9.65 -14.71
C ASP A 27 -14.46 -11.04 -14.75
N GLU A 28 -15.80 -11.11 -14.85
CA GLU A 28 -16.59 -12.34 -14.92
C GLU A 28 -16.15 -13.43 -13.89
N GLY A 29 -15.90 -13.00 -12.63
CA GLY A 29 -15.51 -13.92 -11.55
C GLY A 29 -14.07 -14.44 -11.63
N HIS A 30 -13.23 -13.84 -12.46
CA HIS A 30 -11.82 -14.18 -12.58
C HIS A 30 -10.93 -12.96 -12.29
N GLU A 31 -9.91 -13.14 -11.48
CA GLU A 31 -8.79 -12.20 -11.44
C GLU A 31 -7.93 -12.41 -12.67
N ILE A 32 -7.64 -11.31 -13.36
CA ILE A 32 -6.92 -11.27 -14.64
C ILE A 32 -5.68 -10.44 -14.50
N ILE A 33 -4.54 -11.04 -14.77
CA ILE A 33 -3.25 -10.36 -14.92
C ILE A 33 -2.94 -10.32 -16.41
N GLU A 34 -2.85 -9.14 -17.00
CA GLU A 34 -2.62 -9.01 -18.43
C GLU A 34 -1.50 -8.02 -18.75
N ALA A 35 -0.74 -8.32 -19.80
CA ALA A 35 0.23 -7.41 -20.35
C ALA A 35 -0.30 -6.75 -21.63
N ARG A 36 -0.06 -5.45 -21.73
CA ARG A 36 -0.40 -4.64 -22.88
C ARG A 36 0.78 -3.79 -23.35
N ASN A 37 0.79 -3.44 -24.60
CA ASN A 37 1.71 -2.44 -25.10
C ASN A 37 1.35 -1.07 -24.50
N PRO A 38 2.26 -0.36 -23.82
CA PRO A 38 1.94 0.89 -23.14
C PRO A 38 1.61 2.04 -24.12
N GLU A 39 2.09 2.01 -25.37
CA GLU A 39 1.85 3.06 -26.34
C GLU A 39 0.54 2.88 -27.12
N THR A 40 0.18 1.62 -27.41
CA THR A 40 -0.99 1.32 -28.26
C THR A 40 -2.18 0.73 -27.50
N GLY A 41 -1.98 0.25 -26.26
CA GLY A 41 -2.99 -0.47 -25.49
C GLY A 41 -3.29 -1.89 -25.99
N SER A 42 -2.61 -2.36 -27.04
CA SER A 42 -2.84 -3.70 -27.61
C SER A 42 -2.43 -4.80 -26.63
N ALA A 43 -3.25 -5.86 -26.55
CA ALA A 43 -3.00 -7.02 -25.69
C ALA A 43 -1.77 -7.81 -26.15
N ILE A 44 -0.93 -8.25 -25.21
CA ILE A 44 0.23 -9.10 -25.46
C ILE A 44 -0.05 -10.52 -24.94
N TRP A 45 -0.40 -10.65 -23.66
CA TRP A 45 -0.80 -11.90 -23.03
C TRP A 45 -1.76 -11.65 -21.87
N SER A 46 -2.46 -12.70 -21.46
CA SER A 46 -3.37 -12.70 -20.31
C SER A 46 -3.25 -14.01 -19.55
N TYR A 47 -3.22 -13.93 -18.22
CA TYR A 47 -3.36 -15.05 -17.29
C TYR A 47 -4.51 -14.79 -16.36
N LYS A 48 -5.40 -15.78 -16.18
CA LYS A 48 -6.59 -15.65 -15.34
C LYS A 48 -6.80 -16.84 -14.43
N TYR A 49 -7.46 -16.62 -13.31
CA TYR A 49 -7.88 -17.64 -12.38
C TYR A 49 -9.18 -17.25 -11.67
N PRO A 50 -10.01 -18.23 -11.24
CA PRO A 50 -11.23 -17.94 -10.50
C PRO A 50 -10.94 -17.21 -9.19
N ALA A 51 -11.76 -16.21 -8.87
CA ALA A 51 -11.68 -15.45 -7.64
C ALA A 51 -13.09 -15.09 -7.17
N GLU A 52 -13.55 -15.81 -6.15
CA GLU A 52 -14.85 -15.56 -5.53
C GLU A 52 -14.69 -14.63 -4.34
N TYR A 53 -14.88 -13.36 -4.56
CA TYR A 53 -14.87 -12.34 -3.52
C TYR A 53 -16.01 -11.35 -3.75
N ARG A 54 -16.68 -10.97 -2.67
CA ARG A 54 -17.70 -9.92 -2.68
C ARG A 54 -17.40 -8.90 -1.57
N ASP A 55 -17.20 -7.66 -1.97
CA ASP A 55 -16.98 -6.57 -1.04
C ASP A 55 -18.23 -6.33 -0.18
N ARG A 56 -18.07 -6.27 1.14
CA ARG A 56 -19.19 -6.13 2.10
C ARG A 56 -19.89 -4.78 2.01
N TYR A 57 -19.17 -3.76 1.55
CA TYR A 57 -19.62 -2.38 1.50
C TYR A 57 -19.99 -1.92 0.10
N GLY A 58 -19.91 -2.82 -0.89
CA GLY A 58 -20.30 -2.54 -2.27
C GLY A 58 -19.31 -1.65 -3.03
N TYR A 59 -18.03 -1.64 -2.64
CA TYR A 59 -17.01 -0.87 -3.37
C TYR A 59 -16.59 -1.57 -4.66
N SER A 60 -15.69 -2.52 -4.58
CA SER A 60 -15.20 -3.28 -5.73
C SER A 60 -14.80 -4.68 -5.31
N ASN A 61 -15.04 -5.66 -6.17
CA ASN A 61 -14.72 -7.05 -5.89
C ASN A 61 -13.31 -7.44 -6.40
N GLY A 62 -12.66 -6.58 -7.14
CA GLY A 62 -11.37 -6.86 -7.75
C GLY A 62 -10.17 -6.58 -6.86
N PRO A 63 -8.96 -6.87 -7.38
CA PRO A 63 -7.71 -6.74 -6.65
C PRO A 63 -7.43 -5.28 -6.24
N ARG A 64 -6.80 -5.13 -5.08
CA ARG A 64 -6.39 -3.85 -4.51
C ARG A 64 -4.88 -3.68 -4.54
N ALA A 65 -4.13 -4.79 -4.40
CA ALA A 65 -2.70 -4.79 -4.52
C ALA A 65 -2.28 -4.66 -5.99
N SER A 66 -1.32 -3.78 -6.24
CA SER A 66 -0.77 -3.58 -7.59
C SER A 66 0.22 -4.68 -7.95
N PRO A 67 0.30 -5.09 -9.22
CA PRO A 67 1.32 -6.02 -9.66
C PRO A 67 2.73 -5.40 -9.54
N LEU A 68 3.71 -6.24 -9.30
CA LEU A 68 5.12 -5.86 -9.22
C LEU A 68 5.89 -6.51 -10.37
N ILE A 69 6.81 -5.76 -10.99
CA ILE A 69 7.70 -6.27 -12.02
C ILE A 69 9.12 -6.30 -11.46
N TRP A 70 9.74 -7.47 -11.49
CA TRP A 70 11.11 -7.66 -11.01
C TRP A 70 11.86 -8.74 -11.78
N LYS A 71 13.05 -8.43 -12.29
CA LYS A 71 13.96 -9.38 -12.97
C LYS A 71 13.22 -10.27 -13.99
N GLY A 72 12.40 -9.67 -14.86
CA GLY A 72 11.68 -10.39 -15.92
C GLY A 72 10.49 -11.23 -15.43
N LYS A 73 9.98 -10.97 -14.23
CA LYS A 73 8.80 -11.62 -13.66
C LYS A 73 7.76 -10.61 -13.21
N VAL A 74 6.51 -11.06 -13.15
CA VAL A 74 5.36 -10.34 -12.60
C VAL A 74 4.87 -11.06 -11.37
N TYR A 75 4.76 -10.34 -10.26
CA TYR A 75 4.20 -10.84 -9.00
C TYR A 75 2.89 -10.12 -8.74
N ALA A 76 1.83 -10.86 -8.44
CA ALA A 76 0.51 -10.32 -8.13
C ALA A 76 -0.06 -10.99 -6.89
N HIS A 77 -0.66 -10.17 -6.00
CA HIS A 77 -1.33 -10.63 -4.80
C HIS A 77 -2.82 -10.32 -4.91
N GLY A 78 -3.62 -11.34 -5.15
CA GLY A 78 -5.06 -11.23 -5.40
C GLY A 78 -5.88 -10.90 -4.15
N VAL A 79 -7.11 -10.44 -4.37
CA VAL A 79 -8.04 -10.07 -3.28
C VAL A 79 -8.39 -11.27 -2.38
N THR A 80 -8.35 -12.48 -2.91
CA THR A 80 -8.56 -13.76 -2.21
C THR A 80 -7.27 -14.38 -1.66
N ALA A 81 -6.18 -13.61 -1.62
CA ALA A 81 -4.87 -14.01 -1.12
C ALA A 81 -4.10 -15.01 -2.00
N TRP A 82 -4.41 -15.11 -3.29
CA TRP A 82 -3.52 -15.78 -4.23
C TRP A 82 -2.26 -14.96 -4.47
N LEU A 83 -1.09 -15.55 -4.23
CA LEU A 83 0.19 -14.97 -4.62
C LEU A 83 0.69 -15.70 -5.87
N THR A 84 0.87 -14.94 -6.96
CA THR A 84 1.15 -15.49 -8.30
C THR A 84 2.44 -14.88 -8.84
N CYS A 85 3.29 -15.71 -9.44
CA CYS A 85 4.48 -15.30 -10.19
C CYS A 85 4.38 -15.77 -11.63
N LEU A 86 4.47 -14.83 -12.58
CA LEU A 86 4.41 -15.09 -14.02
C LEU A 86 5.72 -14.64 -14.68
N ASP A 87 6.05 -15.26 -15.81
CA ASP A 87 7.07 -14.76 -16.71
C ASP A 87 6.59 -13.47 -17.42
N LEU A 88 7.36 -12.41 -17.35
CA LEU A 88 6.97 -11.09 -17.90
C LEU A 88 6.81 -11.10 -19.42
N VAL A 89 7.57 -11.93 -20.13
CA VAL A 89 7.56 -11.95 -21.60
C VAL A 89 6.35 -12.72 -22.12
N SER A 90 6.11 -13.90 -21.57
CA SER A 90 5.14 -14.86 -22.09
C SER A 90 3.83 -14.94 -21.29
N GLY A 91 3.76 -14.40 -20.08
CA GLY A 91 2.62 -14.55 -19.17
C GLY A 91 2.46 -15.96 -18.60
N LYS A 92 3.42 -16.85 -18.84
CA LYS A 92 3.36 -18.23 -18.32
C LYS A 92 3.51 -18.25 -16.81
N LEU A 93 2.68 -19.08 -16.15
CA LEU A 93 2.77 -19.31 -14.72
C LEU A 93 4.11 -19.97 -14.38
N ILE A 94 4.84 -19.36 -13.44
CA ILE A 94 6.06 -19.92 -12.84
C ILE A 94 5.69 -20.67 -11.56
N TRP A 95 5.01 -19.97 -10.63
CA TRP A 95 4.44 -20.57 -9.43
C TRP A 95 3.23 -19.76 -8.92
N LYS A 96 2.42 -20.41 -8.10
CA LYS A 96 1.24 -19.81 -7.48
C LYS A 96 1.02 -20.42 -6.10
N ARG A 97 0.62 -19.62 -5.11
CA ARG A 97 0.35 -20.02 -3.72
C ARG A 97 -1.03 -19.55 -3.30
N ASP A 98 -1.81 -20.42 -2.68
CA ASP A 98 -3.06 -20.08 -2.01
C ASP A 98 -2.77 -19.77 -0.53
N LEU A 99 -2.42 -18.52 -0.25
CA LEU A 99 -2.04 -18.11 1.10
C LEU A 99 -3.23 -18.19 2.08
N LYS A 100 -4.48 -18.07 1.58
CA LYS A 100 -5.68 -18.19 2.42
C LYS A 100 -5.78 -19.60 2.99
N SER A 101 -5.70 -20.62 2.14
CA SER A 101 -5.76 -22.02 2.57
C SER A 101 -4.54 -22.45 3.35
N GLU A 102 -3.35 -21.95 3.01
CA GLU A 102 -2.09 -22.36 3.64
C GLU A 102 -1.90 -21.82 5.05
N PHE A 103 -2.39 -20.59 5.32
CA PHE A 103 -2.19 -19.88 6.58
C PHE A 103 -3.48 -19.58 7.34
N GLY A 104 -4.64 -20.07 6.87
CA GLY A 104 -5.92 -19.81 7.53
C GLY A 104 -6.28 -18.33 7.59
N ILE A 105 -6.04 -17.57 6.51
CA ILE A 105 -6.25 -16.10 6.52
C ILE A 105 -7.74 -15.81 6.68
N PRO A 106 -8.14 -15.03 7.70
CA PRO A 106 -9.53 -14.65 7.90
C PRO A 106 -10.06 -13.73 6.78
N ASP A 107 -11.39 -13.71 6.62
CA ASP A 107 -12.05 -12.79 5.70
C ASP A 107 -12.03 -11.35 6.26
N TYR A 108 -11.11 -10.53 5.75
CA TYR A 108 -11.03 -9.11 6.06
C TYR A 108 -12.10 -8.29 5.34
N PHE A 109 -12.41 -7.08 5.84
CA PHE A 109 -13.44 -6.20 5.28
C PHE A 109 -13.30 -5.98 3.77
N PHE A 110 -12.05 -5.81 3.33
CA PHE A 110 -11.73 -5.47 1.93
C PHE A 110 -10.89 -6.55 1.24
N GLY A 111 -10.86 -7.78 1.75
CA GLY A 111 -9.97 -8.83 1.25
C GLY A 111 -8.50 -8.50 1.45
N LYS A 112 -7.62 -9.01 0.61
CA LYS A 112 -6.18 -8.65 0.65
C LYS A 112 -5.94 -7.39 -0.16
N GLY A 113 -5.28 -6.40 0.43
CA GLY A 113 -5.08 -5.08 -0.19
C GLY A 113 -3.66 -4.55 -0.12
N SER A 114 -2.79 -5.15 0.71
CA SER A 114 -1.38 -4.76 0.77
C SER A 114 -0.59 -5.33 -0.41
N ASN A 115 0.24 -4.50 -1.04
CA ASN A 115 1.22 -4.99 -1.99
C ASN A 115 2.25 -5.87 -1.27
N PRO A 116 2.73 -6.95 -1.88
CA PRO A 116 3.97 -7.57 -1.43
C PRO A 116 5.15 -6.62 -1.63
N ILE A 117 6.27 -6.86 -0.94
CA ILE A 117 7.53 -6.18 -1.23
C ILE A 117 8.56 -7.20 -1.72
N ILE A 118 9.38 -6.79 -2.67
CA ILE A 118 10.42 -7.64 -3.24
C ILE A 118 11.79 -7.19 -2.72
N THR A 119 12.56 -8.12 -2.20
CA THR A 119 13.99 -7.99 -1.93
C THR A 119 14.79 -8.60 -3.09
N ASN A 120 16.12 -8.72 -2.95
CA ASN A 120 16.93 -9.36 -3.98
C ASN A 120 16.54 -10.80 -4.27
N GLU A 121 16.06 -11.55 -3.26
CA GLU A 121 15.82 -13.01 -3.34
C GLU A 121 14.42 -13.42 -2.87
N SER A 122 13.63 -12.51 -2.30
CA SER A 122 12.38 -12.83 -1.63
C SER A 122 11.23 -11.93 -2.02
N VAL A 123 10.03 -12.50 -1.93
CA VAL A 123 8.75 -11.77 -1.86
C VAL A 123 8.27 -11.82 -0.42
N ILE A 124 8.11 -10.68 0.24
CA ILE A 124 7.62 -10.56 1.61
C ILE A 124 6.18 -10.07 1.59
N VAL A 125 5.30 -10.76 2.31
CA VAL A 125 3.87 -10.52 2.35
C VAL A 125 3.38 -10.37 3.79
N ASN A 126 2.56 -9.36 4.06
CA ASN A 126 1.80 -9.25 5.31
C ASN A 126 0.59 -10.21 5.23
N VAL A 127 0.79 -11.43 5.70
CA VAL A 127 -0.16 -12.55 5.56
C VAL A 127 -1.29 -12.47 6.58
N GLY A 128 -0.94 -12.35 7.87
CA GLY A 128 -1.91 -12.31 8.97
C GLY A 128 -2.71 -13.60 9.10
N GLY A 129 -2.01 -14.74 9.15
CA GLY A 129 -2.60 -16.06 9.32
C GLY A 129 -3.13 -16.30 10.74
N GLU A 130 -4.01 -17.29 10.87
CA GLU A 130 -4.74 -17.58 12.13
C GLU A 130 -3.85 -18.10 13.25
N ASN A 131 -2.71 -18.73 12.95
CA ASN A 131 -1.78 -19.24 13.94
C ASN A 131 -0.63 -18.26 14.23
N GLY A 132 -0.83 -16.97 13.93
CA GLY A 132 0.12 -15.90 14.15
C GLY A 132 1.17 -15.74 13.05
N GLU A 133 1.02 -16.35 11.89
CA GLU A 133 1.87 -16.10 10.71
C GLU A 133 1.60 -14.68 10.18
N CYS A 134 2.20 -13.69 10.84
CA CYS A 134 1.93 -12.28 10.56
C CYS A 134 2.56 -11.84 9.24
N VAL A 135 3.85 -12.10 9.07
CA VAL A 135 4.59 -11.76 7.86
C VAL A 135 5.36 -12.97 7.36
N VAL A 136 5.30 -13.25 6.07
CA VAL A 136 5.92 -14.42 5.46
C VAL A 136 6.77 -14.01 4.27
N SER A 137 7.95 -14.61 4.16
CA SER A 137 8.85 -14.48 3.01
C SER A 137 8.81 -15.73 2.16
N PHE A 138 8.76 -15.53 0.85
CA PHE A 138 8.79 -16.59 -0.15
C PHE A 138 9.96 -16.36 -1.09
N ASP A 139 10.59 -17.46 -1.50
CA ASP A 139 11.64 -17.45 -2.52
C ASP A 139 11.08 -16.93 -3.87
N LEU A 140 11.78 -15.99 -4.49
CA LEU A 140 11.36 -15.36 -5.73
C LEU A 140 11.17 -16.31 -6.90
N LEU A 141 11.98 -17.37 -6.96
CA LEU A 141 12.02 -18.27 -8.12
C LEU A 141 11.05 -19.44 -7.98
N THR A 142 10.90 -19.94 -6.77
CA THR A 142 10.18 -21.19 -6.49
C THR A 142 8.87 -21.00 -5.73
N GLY A 143 8.68 -19.85 -5.12
CA GLY A 143 7.55 -19.56 -4.22
C GLY A 143 7.61 -20.34 -2.90
N LYS A 144 8.67 -21.06 -2.58
CA LYS A 144 8.81 -21.77 -1.30
C LYS A 144 8.95 -20.77 -0.15
N THR A 145 8.40 -21.10 1.01
CA THR A 145 8.55 -20.29 2.21
C THR A 145 10.01 -20.29 2.68
N ASN A 146 10.59 -19.11 2.82
CA ASN A 146 11.93 -18.90 3.38
C ASN A 146 11.86 -18.80 4.91
N TRP A 147 10.99 -17.92 5.41
CA TRP A 147 10.79 -17.71 6.85
C TRP A 147 9.38 -17.19 7.14
N VAL A 148 8.98 -17.32 8.40
CA VAL A 148 7.72 -16.84 8.95
C VAL A 148 8.03 -16.00 10.18
N CYS A 149 7.64 -14.73 10.16
CA CYS A 149 7.63 -13.87 11.33
C CYS A 149 6.29 -14.02 12.03
N LYS A 150 6.32 -14.50 13.27
CA LYS A 150 5.11 -14.69 14.08
C LYS A 150 4.83 -13.49 14.97
N ASP A 151 3.59 -13.02 14.93
CA ASP A 151 3.02 -12.03 15.85
C ASP A 151 1.50 -12.21 15.92
N GLU A 152 0.90 -11.82 17.04
CA GLU A 152 -0.56 -11.85 17.23
C GLU A 152 -1.31 -10.78 16.41
N TRP A 153 -0.58 -9.82 15.83
CA TRP A 153 -1.16 -8.79 14.99
C TRP A 153 -1.49 -9.35 13.62
N GLY A 154 -2.73 -9.17 13.21
CA GLY A 154 -3.18 -9.58 11.88
C GLY A 154 -2.64 -8.69 10.75
N ALA A 155 -2.95 -9.06 9.52
CA ALA A 155 -2.59 -8.25 8.36
C ALA A 155 -3.35 -6.93 8.34
N SER A 156 -2.70 -5.90 7.82
CA SER A 156 -3.33 -4.62 7.47
C SER A 156 -3.47 -4.48 5.96
N TYR A 157 -3.96 -3.32 5.52
CA TYR A 157 -3.97 -2.92 4.11
C TYR A 157 -2.72 -2.12 3.73
N SER A 158 -1.86 -1.81 4.71
CA SER A 158 -0.59 -1.14 4.50
C SER A 158 0.42 -2.08 3.85
N SER A 159 1.09 -1.61 2.81
CA SER A 159 2.15 -2.36 2.14
C SER A 159 3.44 -2.32 2.96
N PRO A 160 4.19 -3.42 3.07
CA PRO A 160 5.54 -3.42 3.61
C PRO A 160 6.47 -2.46 2.84
N VAL A 161 7.48 -1.93 3.51
CA VAL A 161 8.45 -0.99 2.94
C VAL A 161 9.86 -1.41 3.33
N MET A 162 10.78 -1.48 2.37
CA MET A 162 12.20 -1.64 2.67
C MET A 162 12.80 -0.30 3.09
N ALA A 163 13.64 -0.36 4.12
CA ALA A 163 14.36 0.81 4.63
C ALA A 163 15.79 0.43 5.04
N LYS A 164 16.62 1.44 5.25
CA LYS A 164 17.94 1.26 5.84
C LYS A 164 18.01 2.07 7.13
N LEU A 165 18.11 1.39 8.28
CA LEU A 165 18.22 2.00 9.60
C LEU A 165 19.56 1.62 10.22
N HIS A 166 20.32 2.60 10.70
CA HIS A 166 21.66 2.39 11.28
C HIS A 166 22.60 1.53 10.41
N GLY A 167 22.47 1.68 9.08
CA GLY A 167 23.23 0.90 8.12
C GLY A 167 22.72 -0.49 7.82
N LYS A 168 21.71 -1.02 8.56
CA LYS A 168 21.07 -2.31 8.36
C LYS A 168 19.85 -2.19 7.46
N GLU A 169 19.71 -3.08 6.47
CA GLU A 169 18.46 -3.23 5.72
C GLU A 169 17.37 -3.87 6.59
N VAL A 170 16.17 -3.30 6.55
CA VAL A 170 15.02 -3.75 7.34
C VAL A 170 13.75 -3.68 6.51
N CYS A 171 12.78 -4.53 6.86
CA CYS A 171 11.43 -4.48 6.33
C CYS A 171 10.50 -3.86 7.38
N LEU A 172 9.86 -2.74 7.04
CA LEU A 172 8.87 -2.06 7.86
C LEU A 172 7.49 -2.59 7.50
N VAL A 173 6.79 -3.19 8.45
CA VAL A 173 5.44 -3.73 8.24
C VAL A 173 4.49 -3.09 9.24
N PHE A 174 3.60 -2.22 8.76
CA PHE A 174 2.56 -1.63 9.61
C PHE A 174 1.36 -2.57 9.63
N THR A 175 1.28 -3.37 10.67
CA THR A 175 0.31 -4.46 10.85
C THR A 175 -0.91 -4.01 11.65
N GLY A 176 -1.88 -4.89 11.82
CA GLY A 176 -3.06 -4.65 12.61
C GLY A 176 -4.32 -4.64 11.77
N GLY A 177 -4.83 -5.83 11.57
CA GLY A 177 -6.10 -6.06 10.88
C GLY A 177 -7.30 -5.81 11.79
N GLU A 178 -8.39 -6.38 11.38
CA GLU A 178 -9.68 -6.33 12.05
C GLU A 178 -9.67 -7.26 13.26
N SER A 179 -9.31 -6.76 14.42
CA SER A 179 -9.25 -7.53 15.67
C SER A 179 -10.10 -6.89 16.76
N ARG A 180 -10.59 -7.73 17.70
CA ARG A 180 -11.31 -7.29 18.89
C ARG A 180 -10.62 -7.86 20.14
N PRO A 181 -10.03 -7.01 21.02
CA PRO A 181 -9.84 -5.55 20.86
C PRO A 181 -8.91 -5.23 19.67
N PRO A 182 -8.95 -3.99 19.15
CA PRO A 182 -8.04 -3.56 18.09
C PRO A 182 -6.58 -3.67 18.52
N LYS A 183 -5.78 -4.41 17.75
CA LYS A 183 -4.35 -4.61 17.98
C LYS A 183 -3.58 -4.32 16.73
N GLY A 184 -2.36 -3.83 16.85
CA GLY A 184 -1.51 -3.55 15.70
C GLY A 184 -0.43 -2.53 15.99
N GLY A 185 0.39 -2.28 15.00
CA GLY A 185 1.49 -1.35 15.06
C GLY A 185 2.56 -1.65 14.04
N LEU A 186 3.72 -1.09 14.23
CA LEU A 186 4.87 -1.29 13.38
C LEU A 186 5.70 -2.49 13.87
N LEU A 187 5.97 -3.43 12.96
CA LEU A 187 7.05 -4.39 13.07
C LEU A 187 8.21 -3.93 12.20
N ILE A 188 9.40 -3.88 12.75
CA ILE A 188 10.66 -3.77 12.01
C ILE A 188 11.26 -5.16 11.99
N ILE A 189 11.42 -5.71 10.81
CA ILE A 189 11.81 -7.11 10.60
C ILE A 189 13.12 -7.16 9.83
N ASP A 190 14.00 -8.06 10.23
CA ASP A 190 15.17 -8.44 9.45
C ASP A 190 14.70 -9.21 8.21
N PRO A 191 14.90 -8.69 6.99
CA PRO A 191 14.38 -9.32 5.77
C PRO A 191 15.07 -10.63 5.39
N GLU A 192 16.24 -10.94 5.99
CA GLU A 192 16.99 -12.17 5.68
C GLU A 192 16.42 -13.38 6.42
N ASN A 193 15.95 -13.20 7.65
CA ASN A 193 15.57 -14.31 8.53
C ASN A 193 14.20 -14.18 9.19
N GLY A 194 13.51 -13.03 9.05
CA GLY A 194 12.19 -12.78 9.62
C GLY A 194 12.20 -12.42 11.11
N GLN A 195 13.37 -12.18 11.71
CA GLN A 195 13.46 -11.75 13.11
C GLN A 195 12.84 -10.38 13.30
N THR A 196 11.96 -10.24 14.30
CA THR A 196 11.46 -8.94 14.74
C THR A 196 12.54 -8.21 15.53
N LEU A 197 12.97 -7.04 15.01
CA LEU A 197 13.92 -6.15 15.65
C LEU A 197 13.21 -5.15 16.56
N THR A 198 12.06 -4.63 16.11
CA THR A 198 11.23 -3.66 16.86
C THR A 198 9.77 -4.07 16.76
N ARG A 199 9.06 -3.99 17.88
CA ARG A 199 7.61 -4.12 17.96
C ARG A 199 7.04 -2.86 18.63
N PHE A 200 6.48 -1.95 17.84
CA PHE A 200 5.95 -0.68 18.32
C PHE A 200 4.42 -0.64 18.20
N PRO A 201 3.66 -0.76 19.31
CA PRO A 201 2.20 -0.71 19.28
C PRO A 201 1.70 0.67 18.86
N TRP A 202 0.93 0.73 17.77
CA TRP A 202 0.28 1.95 17.29
C TRP A 202 -1.01 1.60 16.55
N ARG A 203 -2.12 1.67 17.24
CA ARG A 203 -3.43 1.29 16.71
C ARG A 203 -4.52 2.19 17.28
N SER A 204 -5.51 2.56 16.46
CA SER A 204 -6.76 3.16 16.91
C SER A 204 -7.56 2.18 17.75
N SER A 205 -8.33 2.69 18.70
CA SER A 205 -9.30 1.90 19.48
C SER A 205 -10.56 1.57 18.68
N THR A 206 -10.74 2.16 17.52
CA THR A 206 -11.88 1.93 16.63
C THR A 206 -11.75 0.58 15.92
N TYR A 207 -12.72 -0.30 16.09
CA TYR A 207 -12.71 -1.66 15.50
C TYR A 207 -12.63 -1.63 13.96
N GLU A 208 -13.38 -0.74 13.33
CA GLU A 208 -13.40 -0.61 11.87
C GLU A 208 -12.18 0.12 11.30
N SER A 209 -11.20 0.45 12.14
CA SER A 209 -10.00 1.10 11.65
C SER A 209 -9.22 0.18 10.70
N ALA A 210 -8.73 0.76 9.63
CA ALA A 210 -7.93 0.07 8.63
C ALA A 210 -6.57 0.77 8.48
N ASN A 211 -5.49 0.09 8.84
CA ASN A 211 -4.15 0.59 8.56
C ASN A 211 -3.85 0.40 7.07
N ALA A 212 -3.84 1.47 6.32
CA ALA A 212 -3.62 1.41 4.87
C ALA A 212 -2.46 2.31 4.40
N VAL A 213 -1.95 3.16 5.29
CA VAL A 213 -0.79 4.03 5.00
C VAL A 213 0.50 3.24 5.28
N PRO A 214 1.38 3.05 4.29
CA PRO A 214 2.69 2.48 4.54
C PRO A 214 3.51 3.33 5.51
N ALA A 215 4.37 2.67 6.29
CA ALA A 215 5.35 3.36 7.11
C ALA A 215 6.31 4.16 6.23
N VAL A 216 6.63 5.39 6.62
CA VAL A 216 7.52 6.28 5.84
C VAL A 216 8.86 6.41 6.56
N PRO A 217 9.94 5.81 6.04
CA PRO A 217 11.28 6.00 6.60
C PRO A 217 11.76 7.44 6.39
N ILE A 218 12.37 8.02 7.42
CA ILE A 218 12.89 9.39 7.44
C ILE A 218 14.36 9.37 7.87
N GLY A 219 15.25 9.56 6.91
CA GLY A 219 16.68 9.41 7.15
C GLY A 219 17.03 7.96 7.52
N ASN A 220 17.99 7.80 8.44
CA ASN A 220 18.54 6.50 8.81
C ASN A 220 18.07 5.96 10.16
N ASN A 221 17.15 6.66 10.86
CA ASN A 221 16.75 6.28 12.21
C ASN A 221 15.35 6.78 12.62
N ARG A 222 14.55 7.32 11.73
CA ARG A 222 13.18 7.79 12.05
C ARG A 222 12.15 7.17 11.11
N ILE A 223 10.94 7.00 11.62
CA ILE A 223 9.82 6.44 10.85
C ILE A 223 8.56 7.24 11.21
N PHE A 224 7.84 7.67 10.18
CA PHE A 224 6.53 8.26 10.34
C PHE A 224 5.44 7.21 10.09
N LEU A 225 4.44 7.18 10.99
CA LEU A 225 3.23 6.36 10.88
C LEU A 225 2.01 7.25 10.94
N SER A 226 0.96 6.88 10.25
CA SER A 226 -0.34 7.54 10.38
C SER A 226 -1.49 6.56 10.31
N GLU A 227 -2.50 6.83 11.13
CA GLU A 227 -3.79 6.14 11.12
C GLU A 227 -4.92 7.16 11.28
N CYS A 228 -5.89 7.14 10.34
CA CYS A 228 -6.89 8.20 10.27
C CYS A 228 -8.02 8.11 11.31
N TYR A 229 -8.18 7.00 11.98
CA TYR A 229 -9.30 6.74 12.89
C TYR A 229 -9.07 7.35 14.29
N GLU A 230 -8.96 8.69 14.32
CA GLU A 230 -8.72 9.48 15.53
C GLU A 230 -7.34 9.24 16.19
N LYS A 231 -6.45 8.53 15.50
CA LYS A 231 -5.10 8.23 15.99
C LYS A 231 -4.09 9.29 15.54
N GLY A 232 -4.19 9.75 14.28
CA GLY A 232 -3.30 10.75 13.70
C GLY A 232 -1.95 10.22 13.27
N GLY A 233 -0.99 11.13 13.14
CA GLY A 233 0.39 10.84 12.73
C GLY A 233 1.37 10.88 13.90
N VAL A 234 2.33 9.97 13.89
CA VAL A 234 3.44 9.89 14.85
C VAL A 234 4.77 9.78 14.15
N LEU A 235 5.76 10.51 14.63
CA LEU A 235 7.16 10.29 14.28
C LEU A 235 7.83 9.57 15.44
N ILE A 236 8.46 8.44 15.13
CA ILE A 236 9.26 7.67 16.06
C ILE A 236 10.73 7.71 15.66
N ARG A 237 11.60 7.70 16.66
CA ARG A 237 13.04 7.48 16.49
C ARG A 237 13.34 6.04 16.89
N ILE A 238 14.17 5.40 16.09
CA ILE A 238 14.75 4.08 16.35
C ILE A 238 16.19 4.30 16.76
N ASP A 239 16.63 3.76 17.89
CA ASP A 239 18.03 3.82 18.29
C ASP A 239 18.86 2.65 17.74
N GLU A 240 20.13 2.56 18.10
CA GLU A 240 21.06 1.54 17.60
C GLU A 240 20.70 0.11 18.07
N ASP A 241 20.00 0.00 19.20
CA ASP A 241 19.50 -1.25 19.75
C ASP A 241 18.11 -1.63 19.18
N PHE A 242 17.60 -0.84 18.23
CA PHE A 242 16.27 -0.95 17.64
C PHE A 242 15.11 -0.67 18.61
N ASP A 243 15.34 0.05 19.70
CA ASP A 243 14.28 0.54 20.55
C ASP A 243 13.60 1.77 19.94
N ALA A 244 12.26 1.80 20.02
CA ALA A 244 11.45 2.87 19.44
C ALA A 244 11.02 3.89 20.49
N ARG A 245 11.17 5.21 20.18
CA ARG A 245 10.70 6.32 21.02
C ARG A 245 9.91 7.31 20.20
N ILE A 246 8.80 7.82 20.75
CA ILE A 246 8.01 8.88 20.12
C ILE A 246 8.78 10.20 20.21
N GLU A 247 9.02 10.84 19.07
CA GLU A 247 9.53 12.22 19.02
C GLU A 247 8.38 13.23 19.09
N TRP A 248 7.33 13.00 18.31
CA TRP A 248 6.11 13.80 18.37
C TRP A 248 4.90 13.01 17.86
N HIS A 249 3.72 13.45 18.29
CA HIS A 249 2.42 12.92 17.89
C HIS A 249 1.50 14.09 17.50
N LYS A 250 0.81 13.95 16.35
CA LYS A 250 -0.08 14.96 15.77
C LYS A 250 -1.43 14.32 15.39
N PRO A 251 -2.44 14.44 16.26
CA PRO A 251 -3.77 13.88 15.97
C PRO A 251 -4.41 14.41 14.67
N GLU A 252 -4.04 15.64 14.27
CA GLU A 252 -4.55 16.27 13.06
C GLU A 252 -3.96 15.73 11.74
N LEU A 253 -2.92 14.90 11.79
CA LEU A 253 -2.35 14.27 10.60
C LEU A 253 -3.00 12.89 10.36
N ASN A 254 -4.29 12.93 10.05
CA ASN A 254 -5.15 11.76 9.86
C ASN A 254 -5.10 11.29 8.40
N ILE A 255 -4.06 10.58 8.00
CA ILE A 255 -3.92 10.08 6.63
C ILE A 255 -4.66 8.75 6.53
N HIS A 256 -5.47 8.57 5.47
CA HIS A 256 -6.31 7.38 5.33
C HIS A 256 -5.59 6.25 4.57
N TRP A 257 -5.03 6.51 3.38
CA TRP A 257 -4.40 5.48 2.57
C TRP A 257 -3.27 5.94 1.63
N MET A 258 -3.04 7.23 1.47
CA MET A 258 -1.94 7.68 0.64
C MET A 258 -0.60 7.65 1.40
N THR A 259 0.48 7.34 0.71
CA THR A 259 1.84 7.43 1.27
C THR A 259 2.31 8.87 1.22
N PRO A 260 2.65 9.51 2.34
CA PRO A 260 3.25 10.84 2.34
C PRO A 260 4.61 10.87 1.63
N ILE A 261 4.91 11.98 0.98
CA ILE A 261 6.23 12.23 0.40
C ILE A 261 7.11 12.87 1.48
N PHE A 262 8.25 12.25 1.77
CA PHE A 262 9.31 12.85 2.59
C PHE A 262 10.34 13.53 1.70
N LYS A 263 10.57 14.83 1.94
CA LYS A 263 11.52 15.62 1.16
C LYS A 263 11.99 16.85 1.94
N SER A 264 13.30 17.11 1.93
CA SER A 264 13.90 18.31 2.53
C SER A 264 13.37 18.59 3.95
N ASP A 265 13.43 17.57 4.82
CA ASP A 265 12.96 17.61 6.22
C ASP A 265 11.46 17.92 6.39
N HIS A 266 10.67 17.72 5.35
CA HIS A 266 9.22 17.88 5.39
C HIS A 266 8.50 16.62 4.88
N LEU A 267 7.30 16.39 5.45
CA LEU A 267 6.33 15.45 4.94
C LEU A 267 5.20 16.21 4.25
N TYR A 268 4.87 15.77 3.05
CA TYR A 268 3.73 16.24 2.26
C TYR A 268 2.71 15.12 2.13
N GLY A 269 1.47 15.40 2.43
CA GLY A 269 0.43 14.37 2.41
C GLY A 269 -0.97 14.94 2.32
N VAL A 270 -1.95 14.05 2.30
CA VAL A 270 -3.37 14.38 2.33
C VAL A 270 -3.97 13.84 3.62
N SER A 271 -4.45 14.71 4.47
CA SER A 271 -5.11 14.40 5.74
C SER A 271 -6.62 14.39 5.56
N GLY A 272 -7.31 13.43 6.17
CA GLY A 272 -8.76 13.31 6.17
C GLY A 272 -9.25 11.92 5.77
N ARG A 273 -10.37 11.50 6.36
CA ARG A 273 -10.99 10.19 6.12
C ARG A 273 -12.15 10.27 5.13
N HIS A 274 -12.95 11.32 5.22
CA HIS A 274 -14.16 11.50 4.44
C HIS A 274 -13.92 12.37 3.21
N GLN A 275 -14.76 12.23 2.21
CA GLN A 275 -14.68 13.00 0.97
C GLN A 275 -14.66 14.52 1.21
N ARG A 276 -15.37 15.00 2.24
CA ARG A 276 -15.39 16.41 2.58
C ARG A 276 -14.39 16.70 3.70
N GLY A 277 -13.54 17.72 3.50
CA GLY A 277 -12.59 18.20 4.50
C GLY A 277 -11.20 17.57 4.42
N ALA A 278 -10.86 16.85 3.35
CA ALA A 278 -9.49 16.44 3.13
C ALA A 278 -8.62 17.66 2.79
N GLU A 279 -7.43 17.71 3.39
CA GLU A 279 -6.50 18.83 3.27
C GLU A 279 -5.13 18.31 2.90
N ILE A 280 -4.50 18.95 1.91
CA ILE A 280 -3.07 18.75 1.65
C ILE A 280 -2.29 19.53 2.70
N PHE A 281 -1.25 18.91 3.23
CA PHE A 281 -0.42 19.49 4.29
C PHE A 281 1.08 19.38 4.00
N CYS A 282 1.83 20.27 4.64
CA CYS A 282 3.26 20.18 4.80
C CYS A 282 3.60 20.27 6.30
N VAL A 283 4.35 19.29 6.81
CA VAL A 283 4.83 19.27 8.20
C VAL A 283 6.34 19.12 8.24
N ASN A 284 6.99 19.92 9.06
CA ASN A 284 8.43 19.78 9.30
C ASN A 284 8.69 18.60 10.23
N THR A 285 9.56 17.68 9.82
CA THR A 285 9.80 16.42 10.55
C THR A 285 10.55 16.58 11.84
N GLU A 286 11.43 17.59 11.95
CA GLU A 286 12.21 17.84 13.18
C GLU A 286 11.33 18.35 14.33
N SER A 287 10.46 19.31 14.03
CA SER A 287 9.64 19.99 15.05
C SER A 287 8.20 19.47 15.15
N GLY A 288 7.74 18.69 14.19
CA GLY A 288 6.35 18.31 14.03
C GLY A 288 5.43 19.53 13.75
N LYS A 289 5.99 20.69 13.38
CA LYS A 289 5.20 21.89 13.11
C LYS A 289 4.59 21.82 11.72
N VAL A 290 3.26 21.91 11.65
CA VAL A 290 2.55 22.08 10.39
C VAL A 290 2.92 23.46 9.81
N LYS A 291 3.55 23.45 8.63
CA LYS A 291 3.92 24.68 7.90
C LYS A 291 2.73 25.31 7.22
N TRP A 292 1.95 24.46 6.55
CA TRP A 292 0.69 24.85 5.94
C TRP A 292 -0.23 23.63 5.78
N LYS A 293 -1.50 23.90 5.66
CA LYS A 293 -2.56 22.94 5.44
C LYS A 293 -3.65 23.60 4.59
N ASN A 294 -3.97 23.03 3.44
CA ASN A 294 -4.85 23.66 2.47
C ASN A 294 -5.88 22.66 1.94
N ARG A 295 -7.13 23.12 1.88
CA ARG A 295 -8.19 22.43 1.17
C ARG A 295 -8.16 22.87 -0.29
N LEU A 296 -7.90 21.95 -1.19
CA LEU A 296 -7.91 22.24 -2.62
C LEU A 296 -9.29 22.03 -3.21
N SER A 297 -9.84 23.09 -3.81
CA SER A 297 -11.12 23.05 -4.50
C SER A 297 -11.07 23.91 -5.77
N TRP A 298 -11.87 23.54 -6.76
CA TRP A 298 -11.99 24.29 -8.02
C TRP A 298 -13.38 24.15 -8.61
N LYS A 299 -13.76 25.10 -9.48
CA LYS A 299 -14.99 25.04 -10.25
C LYS A 299 -14.76 24.21 -11.51
N TYR A 300 -15.70 23.32 -11.79
CA TYR A 300 -15.71 22.48 -12.98
C TYR A 300 -17.08 22.58 -13.66
N LYS A 301 -17.11 22.87 -14.95
CA LYS A 301 -18.35 22.94 -15.71
C LYS A 301 -18.63 21.60 -16.40
N TYR A 302 -19.75 20.99 -16.02
CA TYR A 302 -20.21 19.73 -16.61
C TYR A 302 -21.67 19.87 -17.07
N MET A 303 -21.97 19.59 -18.34
CA MET A 303 -23.31 19.66 -18.95
C MET A 303 -24.09 20.93 -18.52
N ASN A 304 -23.51 22.12 -18.70
CA ASN A 304 -24.05 23.42 -18.32
C ASN A 304 -24.32 23.62 -16.80
N ARG A 305 -23.78 22.78 -15.92
CA ARG A 305 -23.82 22.95 -14.47
C ARG A 305 -22.43 23.28 -13.94
N ASP A 306 -22.35 24.20 -13.02
CA ASP A 306 -21.12 24.48 -12.27
C ASP A 306 -21.06 23.54 -11.07
N LEU A 307 -20.03 22.72 -11.00
CA LEU A 307 -19.72 21.81 -9.91
C LEU A 307 -18.52 22.37 -9.13
N ASN A 308 -18.59 22.33 -7.80
CA ASN A 308 -17.43 22.55 -6.97
C ASN A 308 -16.78 21.19 -6.70
N LEU A 309 -15.61 20.98 -7.29
CA LEU A 309 -14.81 19.78 -7.05
C LEU A 309 -13.75 20.07 -5.99
N GLU A 310 -13.37 19.04 -5.26
CA GLU A 310 -12.33 19.09 -4.25
C GLU A 310 -11.34 17.96 -4.53
N PHE A 311 -10.12 18.09 -3.99
CA PHE A 311 -9.10 17.05 -4.14
C PHE A 311 -9.51 15.76 -3.42
N PHE A 312 -10.21 15.87 -2.30
CA PHE A 312 -10.58 14.77 -1.44
C PHE A 312 -9.38 13.92 -1.00
N ARG A 313 -9.55 12.61 -0.91
CA ARG A 313 -8.50 11.64 -0.62
C ARG A 313 -7.80 11.28 -1.93
N GLY A 314 -6.73 11.90 -2.22
CA GLY A 314 -5.94 11.61 -3.41
C GLY A 314 -4.61 10.96 -3.09
N SER A 315 -3.79 10.78 -4.10
CA SER A 315 -2.40 10.34 -4.00
C SER A 315 -1.47 11.39 -4.57
N LEU A 316 -0.23 11.43 -4.06
CA LEU A 316 0.81 12.32 -4.53
C LEU A 316 1.97 11.49 -5.10
N LEU A 317 2.54 11.96 -6.22
CA LEU A 317 3.74 11.40 -6.84
C LEU A 317 4.82 12.49 -6.89
N ASP A 318 5.99 12.22 -6.30
CA ASP A 318 7.14 13.13 -6.33
C ASP A 318 7.76 13.20 -7.73
N LEU A 319 7.92 14.42 -8.25
CA LEU A 319 8.59 14.72 -9.50
C LEU A 319 9.84 15.59 -9.31
N GLY A 320 10.41 15.60 -8.13
CA GLY A 320 11.52 16.50 -7.80
C GLY A 320 11.04 17.83 -7.22
N SER A 321 11.09 18.95 -7.91
CA SER A 321 10.61 20.25 -7.40
C SER A 321 9.09 20.34 -7.25
N ASN A 322 8.37 19.44 -7.89
CA ASN A 322 6.91 19.39 -7.94
C ASN A 322 6.39 18.01 -7.52
N ALA A 323 5.10 17.91 -7.24
CA ALA A 323 4.37 16.66 -7.16
C ALA A 323 3.16 16.67 -8.09
N ILE A 324 2.83 15.53 -8.67
CA ILE A 324 1.52 15.32 -9.29
C ILE A 324 0.59 14.73 -8.25
N GLY A 325 -0.57 15.37 -8.07
CA GLY A 325 -1.68 14.86 -7.28
C GLY A 325 -2.77 14.28 -8.17
N LEU A 326 -3.20 13.04 -7.87
CA LEU A 326 -4.38 12.43 -8.47
C LEU A 326 -5.50 12.45 -7.42
N SER A 327 -6.57 13.21 -7.69
CA SER A 327 -7.71 13.29 -6.78
C SER A 327 -8.59 12.04 -6.86
N GLU A 328 -9.43 11.83 -5.83
CA GLU A 328 -10.39 10.72 -5.78
C GLU A 328 -11.39 10.72 -6.97
N LEU A 329 -11.66 11.87 -7.54
CA LEU A 329 -12.55 12.03 -8.70
C LEU A 329 -11.81 12.05 -10.05
N GLY A 330 -10.52 11.69 -10.08
CA GLY A 330 -9.73 11.57 -11.31
C GLY A 330 -9.14 12.87 -11.83
N SER A 331 -9.17 13.96 -11.07
CA SER A 331 -8.50 15.19 -11.45
C SER A 331 -6.99 15.12 -11.17
N LEU A 332 -6.19 15.54 -12.14
CA LEU A 332 -4.75 15.70 -11.98
C LEU A 332 -4.42 17.14 -11.65
N ILE A 333 -3.59 17.34 -10.64
CA ILE A 333 -3.06 18.64 -10.24
C ILE A 333 -1.55 18.60 -10.15
N LEU A 334 -0.90 19.71 -10.49
CA LEU A 334 0.52 19.92 -10.26
C LEU A 334 0.68 20.80 -9.03
N LEU A 335 1.52 20.36 -8.11
CA LEU A 335 1.83 21.03 -6.85
C LEU A 335 3.32 21.37 -6.83
N GLU A 336 3.64 22.59 -6.47
CA GLU A 336 5.01 23.00 -6.10
C GLU A 336 5.25 22.62 -4.62
N MET A 337 6.41 21.97 -4.33
CA MET A 337 6.75 21.46 -3.00
C MET A 337 7.89 22.24 -2.36
#